data_29d5402050b3d5662235f5e62e20f499
#
_entry.id   29d5402050b3d5662235f5e62e20f499
#
_cell.length_a   1.000
_cell.length_b   1.000
_cell.length_c   1.000
_cell.angle_alpha   90.00
_cell.angle_beta   90.00
_cell.angle_gamma   90.00
#
_symmetry.space_group_name_H-M   'P 1'
#
loop_
_entity.id
_entity.type
_entity.pdbx_description
1 polymer ?
#
loop_
_entity_poly.entity_id
_entity_poly.type
_entity_poly.pdbx_seq_one_letter_code
_entity_poly.pdbx_strand_id
1 'polypeptide(L)'
;MGSATAVDVVRAACDCLVAGVDSPTLRILAGVSPVKGSEADELRRWLADAFAELSLTYYGEGSRKAEEEVLRIMARRLLARKIAPRELTSWVSQFITYAGTPLAGELINLESAYEYVEAAHEVHMLVSTKPEDLDAEVIAEARRLVGDSGAGRDQG
;
A
#
# COMPACT_ATOMS: atom_id res chain seq x y z
N MET A 1 2.52 -0.19 -9.91
CA MET A 1 2.85 -0.84 -8.63
C MET A 1 4.17 -1.57 -8.77
N GLY A 2 5.16 -1.20 -7.98
CA GLY A 2 6.41 -1.95 -7.95
C GLY A 2 6.12 -3.39 -7.51
N SER A 3 6.52 -4.36 -8.31
CA SER A 3 6.41 -5.77 -7.92
C SER A 3 7.24 -6.01 -6.67
N ALA A 4 6.64 -6.59 -5.63
CA ALA A 4 7.40 -7.11 -4.51
C ALA A 4 8.44 -8.10 -5.02
N THR A 5 9.69 -7.92 -4.63
CA THR A 5 10.75 -8.83 -5.02
C THR A 5 10.63 -10.15 -4.26
N ALA A 6 11.23 -11.22 -4.77
CA ALA A 6 11.29 -12.50 -4.07
C ALA A 6 11.87 -12.35 -2.64
N VAL A 7 12.84 -11.46 -2.47
CA VAL A 7 13.42 -11.12 -1.17
C VAL A 7 12.40 -10.51 -0.22
N ASP A 8 11.54 -9.63 -0.72
CA ASP A 8 10.51 -8.98 0.11
C ASP A 8 9.45 -9.99 0.59
N VAL A 9 9.07 -10.94 -0.27
CA VAL A 9 8.12 -12.01 0.08
C VAL A 9 8.72 -12.93 1.15
N VAL A 10 9.96 -13.37 1.00
CA VAL A 10 10.66 -14.21 1.97
C VAL A 10 10.79 -13.48 3.31
N ARG A 11 11.18 -12.21 3.29
CA ARG A 11 11.29 -11.39 4.50
C ARG A 11 9.95 -11.27 5.21
N ALA A 12 8.88 -10.95 4.47
CA ALA A 12 7.54 -10.84 5.04
C ALA A 12 7.07 -12.16 5.65
N ALA A 13 7.37 -13.30 5.03
CA ALA A 13 7.06 -14.62 5.58
C ALA A 13 7.83 -14.88 6.89
N CYS A 14 9.10 -14.52 6.95
CA CYS A 14 9.89 -14.62 8.19
C CYS A 14 9.32 -13.73 9.30
N ASP A 15 8.96 -12.48 8.98
CA ASP A 15 8.39 -11.54 9.94
C ASP A 15 7.05 -12.06 10.50
N CYS A 16 6.21 -12.66 9.66
CA CYS A 16 4.96 -13.30 10.10
C CYS A 16 5.22 -14.44 11.08
N LEU A 17 6.18 -15.32 10.79
CA LEU A 17 6.55 -16.44 11.69
C LEU A 17 7.08 -15.93 13.03
N VAL A 18 7.92 -14.89 13.02
CA VAL A 18 8.43 -14.25 14.25
C VAL A 18 7.29 -13.63 15.06
N ALA A 19 6.28 -13.08 14.39
CA ALA A 19 5.08 -12.54 15.04
C ALA A 19 4.10 -13.61 15.56
N GLY A 20 4.40 -14.90 15.36
CA GLY A 20 3.57 -16.01 15.83
C GLY A 20 2.49 -16.47 14.86
N VAL A 21 2.45 -15.92 13.65
CA VAL A 21 1.59 -16.39 12.57
C VAL A 21 2.27 -17.58 11.90
N ASP A 22 1.65 -18.74 11.93
CA ASP A 22 2.27 -19.97 11.45
C ASP A 22 1.34 -20.75 10.51
N SER A 23 1.89 -21.22 9.40
CA SER A 23 1.28 -22.19 8.49
C SER A 23 2.36 -23.01 7.78
N PRO A 24 2.06 -24.23 7.30
CA PRO A 24 3.03 -25.04 6.56
C PRO A 24 3.63 -24.32 5.38
N THR A 25 2.81 -23.68 4.55
CA THR A 25 3.26 -22.95 3.35
C THR A 25 4.05 -21.70 3.70
N LEU A 26 3.72 -21.02 4.81
CA LEU A 26 4.46 -19.84 5.28
C LEU A 26 5.91 -20.22 5.67
N ARG A 27 6.10 -21.39 6.27
CA ARG A 27 7.43 -21.92 6.58
C ARG A 27 8.23 -22.23 5.32
N ILE A 28 7.57 -22.77 4.27
CA ILE A 28 8.19 -23.01 2.97
C ILE A 28 8.65 -21.69 2.35
N LEU A 29 7.79 -20.67 2.32
CA LEU A 29 8.13 -19.34 1.80
C LEU A 29 9.32 -18.71 2.53
N ALA A 30 9.36 -18.80 3.85
CA ALA A 30 10.46 -18.27 4.66
C ALA A 30 11.79 -19.00 4.40
N GLY A 31 11.75 -20.27 3.97
CA GLY A 31 12.91 -21.10 3.66
C GLY A 31 13.39 -21.02 2.20
N VAL A 32 12.66 -20.33 1.32
CA VAL A 32 13.05 -20.19 -0.09
C VAL A 32 14.27 -19.28 -0.22
N SER A 33 15.30 -19.77 -0.94
CA SER A 33 16.45 -18.95 -1.30
C SER A 33 16.09 -18.07 -2.50
N PRO A 34 16.22 -16.76 -2.42
CA PRO A 34 15.91 -15.86 -3.54
C PRO A 34 17.01 -15.91 -4.60
N VAL A 35 17.06 -16.97 -5.40
CA VAL A 35 17.98 -17.14 -6.52
C VAL A 35 17.24 -16.98 -7.85
N LYS A 36 17.93 -16.44 -8.84
CA LYS A 36 17.44 -15.90 -10.10
C LYS A 36 16.60 -16.86 -10.96
N GLY A 37 15.48 -16.37 -11.48
CA GLY A 37 14.90 -16.64 -12.80
C GLY A 37 13.61 -17.46 -12.84
N SER A 38 13.56 -18.73 -12.44
CA SER A 38 12.38 -19.61 -12.57
C SER A 38 11.48 -19.67 -11.34
N GLU A 39 11.89 -19.02 -10.26
CA GLU A 39 11.28 -19.13 -8.93
C GLU A 39 10.11 -18.18 -8.71
N ALA A 40 9.90 -17.17 -9.56
CA ALA A 40 8.83 -16.21 -9.39
C ALA A 40 7.44 -16.85 -9.46
N ASP A 41 7.23 -17.80 -10.37
CA ASP A 41 5.94 -18.49 -10.53
C ASP A 41 5.72 -19.50 -9.39
N GLU A 42 6.78 -20.14 -8.94
CA GLU A 42 6.74 -21.03 -7.77
C GLU A 42 6.43 -20.24 -6.49
N LEU A 43 7.10 -19.10 -6.28
CA LEU A 43 6.80 -18.20 -5.17
C LEU A 43 5.36 -17.68 -5.21
N ARG A 44 4.83 -17.33 -6.36
CA ARG A 44 3.42 -16.92 -6.50
C ARG A 44 2.45 -18.03 -6.10
N ARG A 45 2.75 -19.28 -6.47
CA ARG A 45 1.96 -20.44 -6.09
C ARG A 45 1.96 -20.65 -4.58
N TRP A 46 3.14 -20.66 -3.97
CA TRP A 46 3.28 -20.79 -2.52
C TRP A 46 2.65 -19.64 -1.77
N LEU A 47 2.72 -18.42 -2.31
CA LEU A 47 2.07 -17.26 -1.73
C LEU A 47 0.55 -17.39 -1.73
N ALA A 48 -0.04 -17.84 -2.85
CA ALA A 48 -1.48 -18.09 -2.95
C ALA A 48 -1.94 -19.17 -1.92
N ASP A 49 -1.18 -20.25 -1.79
CA ASP A 49 -1.46 -21.34 -0.84
C ASP A 49 -1.34 -20.84 0.62
N ALA A 50 -0.33 -20.03 0.94
CA ALA A 50 -0.19 -19.44 2.28
C ALA A 50 -1.36 -18.52 2.63
N PHE A 51 -1.83 -17.70 1.68
CA PHE A 51 -3.01 -16.85 1.87
C PHE A 51 -4.27 -17.70 2.14
N ALA A 52 -4.45 -18.79 1.39
CA ALA A 52 -5.56 -19.73 1.61
C ALA A 52 -5.50 -20.37 3.00
N GLU A 53 -4.34 -20.85 3.43
CA GLU A 53 -4.14 -21.46 4.76
C GLU A 53 -4.43 -20.47 5.90
N LEU A 54 -4.10 -19.20 5.70
CA LEU A 54 -4.34 -18.13 6.68
C LEU A 54 -5.73 -17.51 6.55
N SER A 55 -6.60 -18.04 5.69
CA SER A 55 -7.94 -17.49 5.37
C SER A 55 -7.89 -16.03 4.91
N LEU A 56 -6.82 -15.65 4.21
CA LEU A 56 -6.64 -14.33 3.62
C LEU A 56 -7.00 -14.35 2.13
N THR A 57 -7.49 -13.22 1.62
CA THR A 57 -7.76 -13.08 0.19
C THR A 57 -6.47 -12.79 -0.56
N TYR A 58 -6.13 -13.66 -1.53
CA TYR A 58 -5.02 -13.41 -2.45
C TYR A 58 -5.54 -12.69 -3.69
N TYR A 59 -4.93 -11.54 -4.00
CA TYR A 59 -5.18 -10.80 -5.22
C TYR A 59 -4.00 -10.98 -6.18
N GLY A 60 -4.29 -11.33 -7.44
CA GLY A 60 -3.26 -11.42 -8.48
C GLY A 60 -2.53 -10.09 -8.70
N GLU A 61 -1.32 -10.19 -9.24
CA GLU A 61 -0.50 -9.02 -9.59
C GLU A 61 -1.26 -8.08 -10.55
N GLY A 62 -1.18 -6.76 -10.31
CA GLY A 62 -1.87 -5.75 -11.11
C GLY A 62 -3.39 -5.67 -10.88
N SER A 63 -3.93 -6.40 -9.91
CA SER A 63 -5.34 -6.34 -9.56
C SER A 63 -5.70 -4.98 -8.96
N ARG A 64 -6.71 -4.31 -9.55
CA ARG A 64 -7.27 -3.07 -9.01
C ARG A 64 -7.77 -3.24 -7.57
N LYS A 65 -8.38 -4.38 -7.26
CA LYS A 65 -8.84 -4.71 -5.89
C LYS A 65 -7.67 -4.81 -4.91
N ALA A 66 -6.53 -5.35 -5.35
CA ALA A 66 -5.31 -5.38 -4.53
C ALA A 66 -4.82 -3.96 -4.24
N GLU A 67 -4.77 -3.09 -5.24
CA GLU A 67 -4.39 -1.69 -5.06
C GLU A 67 -5.30 -0.97 -4.07
N GLU A 68 -6.62 -1.17 -4.19
CA GLU A 68 -7.60 -0.59 -3.28
C GLU A 68 -7.43 -1.06 -1.83
N GLU A 69 -7.19 -2.36 -1.64
CA GLU A 69 -6.99 -2.90 -0.29
C GLU A 69 -5.69 -2.41 0.35
N VAL A 70 -4.60 -2.39 -0.41
CA VAL A 70 -3.32 -1.85 0.07
C VAL A 70 -3.45 -0.35 0.39
N LEU A 71 -4.17 0.40 -0.46
CA LEU A 71 -4.44 1.81 -0.22
C LEU A 71 -5.19 2.02 1.10
N ARG A 72 -6.21 1.20 1.38
CA ARG A 72 -6.95 1.25 2.66
C ARG A 72 -6.07 0.87 3.86
N ILE A 73 -5.19 -0.12 3.69
CA ILE A 73 -4.21 -0.47 4.74
C ILE A 73 -3.31 0.71 5.04
N MET A 74 -2.78 1.38 4.03
CA MET A 74 -1.92 2.55 4.21
C MET A 74 -2.69 3.73 4.83
N ALA A 75 -3.94 3.94 4.44
CA ALA A 75 -4.82 4.94 5.07
C ALA A 75 -5.04 4.65 6.57
N ARG A 76 -5.29 3.40 6.94
CA ARG A 76 -5.40 2.99 8.36
C ARG A 76 -4.09 3.24 9.12
N ARG A 77 -2.94 2.98 8.51
CA ARG A 77 -1.62 3.27 9.13
C ARG A 77 -1.43 4.77 9.39
N LEU A 78 -1.86 5.62 8.45
CA LEU A 78 -1.87 7.07 8.66
C LEU A 78 -2.77 7.45 9.84
N LEU A 79 -4.01 6.97 9.88
CA LEU A 79 -4.96 7.27 10.95
C LEU A 79 -4.48 6.76 12.33
N ALA A 80 -3.72 5.67 12.34
CA ALA A 80 -3.05 5.15 13.52
C ALA A 80 -1.72 5.89 13.86
N ARG A 81 -1.39 6.96 13.14
CA ARG A 81 -0.16 7.76 13.29
C ARG A 81 1.14 6.95 13.14
N LYS A 82 1.12 5.89 12.34
CA LYS A 82 2.30 5.06 12.03
C LYS A 82 3.09 5.57 10.84
N ILE A 83 2.48 6.41 10.01
CA ILE A 83 3.10 7.12 8.89
C ILE A 83 2.59 8.57 8.88
N ALA A 84 3.38 9.46 8.29
CA ALA A 84 3.00 10.86 8.10
C ALA A 84 2.10 11.05 6.86
N PRO A 85 1.28 12.11 6.77
CA PRO A 85 0.46 12.40 5.60
C PRO A 85 1.25 12.41 4.30
N ARG A 86 2.39 13.08 4.27
CA ARG A 86 3.28 13.15 3.10
C ARG A 86 3.82 11.78 2.69
N GLU A 87 4.08 10.88 3.64
CA GLU A 87 4.52 9.52 3.33
C GLU A 87 3.45 8.72 2.58
N LEU A 88 2.17 8.93 2.91
CA LEU A 88 1.06 8.28 2.20
C LEU A 88 0.96 8.78 0.75
N THR A 89 0.95 10.09 0.52
CA THR A 89 0.83 10.67 -0.83
C THR A 89 2.02 10.31 -1.71
N SER A 90 3.23 10.37 -1.17
CA SER A 90 4.46 10.00 -1.85
C SER A 90 4.47 8.51 -2.23
N TRP A 91 4.06 7.64 -1.31
CA TRP A 91 3.91 6.22 -1.57
C TRP A 91 2.90 5.95 -2.69
N VAL A 92 1.73 6.59 -2.64
CA VAL A 92 0.69 6.43 -3.66
C VAL A 92 1.20 6.86 -5.03
N SER A 93 1.83 8.02 -5.12
CA SER A 93 2.39 8.53 -6.38
C SER A 93 3.46 7.62 -6.97
N GLN A 94 4.25 6.97 -6.12
CA GLN A 94 5.31 6.06 -6.54
C GLN A 94 4.79 4.69 -6.99
N PHE A 95 3.79 4.14 -6.32
CA PHE A 95 3.36 2.75 -6.50
C PHE A 95 2.00 2.59 -7.19
N ILE A 96 1.13 3.59 -7.13
CA ILE A 96 -0.18 3.60 -7.79
C ILE A 96 -0.17 4.74 -8.83
N THR A 97 -0.10 4.38 -10.09
CA THR A 97 -0.11 5.36 -11.18
C THR A 97 -1.53 5.88 -11.46
N TYR A 98 -1.64 6.93 -12.28
CA TYR A 98 -2.94 7.43 -12.75
C TYR A 98 -3.79 6.38 -13.49
N ALA A 99 -3.17 5.32 -14.01
CA ALA A 99 -3.85 4.19 -14.64
C ALA A 99 -4.34 3.15 -13.63
N GLY A 100 -3.98 3.29 -12.34
CA GLY A 100 -4.38 2.41 -11.25
C GLY A 100 -5.81 2.69 -10.74
N THR A 101 -6.06 2.35 -9.48
CA THR A 101 -7.39 2.58 -8.90
C THR A 101 -7.78 4.06 -8.86
N PRO A 102 -9.02 4.42 -9.29
CA PRO A 102 -9.52 5.79 -9.18
C PRO A 102 -9.53 6.34 -7.74
N LEU A 103 -9.57 5.45 -6.74
CA LEU A 103 -9.54 5.83 -5.32
C LEU A 103 -8.24 6.55 -4.91
N ALA A 104 -7.16 6.36 -5.67
CA ALA A 104 -5.88 7.02 -5.42
C ALA A 104 -5.79 8.44 -6.00
N GLY A 105 -6.72 8.84 -6.86
CA GLY A 105 -6.65 10.09 -7.63
C GLY A 105 -6.45 11.32 -6.76
N GLU A 106 -7.20 11.47 -5.69
CA GLU A 106 -7.09 12.62 -4.79
C GLU A 106 -5.73 12.67 -4.07
N LEU A 107 -5.23 11.54 -3.62
CA LEU A 107 -3.90 11.46 -2.99
C LEU A 107 -2.76 11.78 -3.96
N ILE A 108 -2.90 11.42 -5.24
CA ILE A 108 -1.94 11.78 -6.29
C ILE A 108 -1.97 13.30 -6.53
N ASN A 109 -3.15 13.91 -6.55
CA ASN A 109 -3.31 15.36 -6.67
C ASN A 109 -2.69 16.09 -5.47
N LEU A 110 -2.89 15.59 -4.26
CA LEU A 110 -2.30 16.15 -3.05
C LEU A 110 -0.76 16.05 -3.05
N GLU A 111 -0.20 14.97 -3.58
CA GLU A 111 1.26 14.87 -3.78
C GLU A 111 1.77 15.99 -4.69
N SER A 112 1.12 16.22 -5.82
CA SER A 112 1.47 17.33 -6.73
C SER A 112 1.33 18.70 -6.06
N ALA A 113 0.36 18.88 -5.15
CA ALA A 113 0.21 20.09 -4.37
C ALA A 113 1.38 20.31 -3.39
N TYR A 114 1.84 19.25 -2.71
CA TYR A 114 3.03 19.32 -1.87
C TYR A 114 4.27 19.72 -2.67
N GLU A 115 4.50 19.07 -3.81
CA GLU A 115 5.64 19.38 -4.70
C GLU A 115 5.58 20.85 -5.17
N TYR A 116 4.40 21.36 -5.49
CA TYR A 116 4.23 22.76 -5.88
C TYR A 116 4.59 23.72 -4.73
N VAL A 117 4.11 23.45 -3.51
CA VAL A 117 4.40 24.28 -2.32
C VAL A 117 5.89 24.28 -2.02
N GLU A 118 6.54 23.13 -2.09
CA GLU A 118 7.98 22.98 -1.89
C GLU A 118 8.78 23.76 -2.94
N ALA A 119 8.47 23.59 -4.22
CA ALA A 119 9.13 24.34 -5.29
C ALA A 119 8.92 25.86 -5.17
N ALA A 120 7.72 26.30 -4.78
CA ALA A 120 7.44 27.70 -4.54
C ALA A 120 8.29 28.29 -3.38
N HIS A 121 8.48 27.53 -2.32
CA HIS A 121 9.34 27.94 -1.21
C HIS A 121 10.80 28.07 -1.63
N GLU A 122 11.32 27.15 -2.45
CA GLU A 122 12.69 27.21 -2.96
C GLU A 122 12.99 28.49 -3.75
N VAL A 123 12.00 28.98 -4.53
CA VAL A 123 12.11 30.21 -5.30
C VAL A 123 11.59 31.45 -4.56
N HIS A 124 11.33 31.36 -3.27
CA HIS A 124 10.80 32.43 -2.41
C HIS A 124 9.48 33.04 -2.91
N MET A 125 8.65 32.23 -3.57
CA MET A 125 7.33 32.65 -4.02
C MET A 125 6.31 32.51 -2.88
N LEU A 126 5.46 33.53 -2.72
CA LEU A 126 4.38 33.49 -1.73
C LEU A 126 3.25 32.58 -2.23
N VAL A 127 2.98 31.54 -1.46
CA VAL A 127 1.85 30.62 -1.67
C VAL A 127 0.97 30.66 -0.44
N SER A 128 -0.34 30.75 -0.65
CA SER A 128 -1.32 30.79 0.45
C SER A 128 -1.54 29.44 1.11
N THR A 129 -1.32 28.34 0.37
CA THR A 129 -1.46 26.97 0.88
C THR A 129 -0.27 26.60 1.73
N LYS A 130 -0.53 26.10 2.93
CA LYS A 130 0.51 25.63 3.85
C LYS A 130 0.58 24.10 3.84
N PRO A 131 1.75 23.49 4.14
CA PRO A 131 1.87 22.04 4.27
C PRO A 131 0.87 21.44 5.27
N GLU A 132 0.57 22.13 6.37
CA GLU A 132 -0.37 21.68 7.38
C GLU A 132 -1.81 21.60 6.87
N ASP A 133 -2.18 22.46 5.93
CA ASP A 133 -3.50 22.41 5.28
C ASP A 133 -3.61 21.16 4.40
N LEU A 134 -2.55 20.83 3.65
CA LEU A 134 -2.45 19.61 2.85
C LEU A 134 -2.47 18.35 3.74
N ASP A 135 -1.78 18.37 4.86
CA ASP A 135 -1.81 17.28 5.84
C ASP A 135 -3.24 16.98 6.31
N ALA A 136 -4.02 18.03 6.60
CA ALA A 136 -5.42 17.90 6.99
C ALA A 136 -6.29 17.29 5.89
N GLU A 137 -6.05 17.66 4.63
CA GLU A 137 -6.75 17.10 3.47
C GLU A 137 -6.41 15.62 3.25
N VAL A 138 -5.14 15.23 3.39
CA VAL A 138 -4.71 13.83 3.32
C VAL A 138 -5.37 12.99 4.41
N ILE A 139 -5.45 13.50 5.64
CA ILE A 139 -6.12 12.80 6.75
C ILE A 139 -7.63 12.65 6.46
N ALA A 140 -8.27 13.67 5.93
CA ALA A 140 -9.68 13.62 5.55
C ALA A 140 -9.93 12.56 4.47
N GLU A 141 -9.07 12.52 3.45
CA GLU A 141 -9.16 11.52 2.39
C GLU A 141 -8.91 10.09 2.91
N ALA A 142 -7.95 9.91 3.80
CA ALA A 142 -7.70 8.62 4.46
C ALA A 142 -8.93 8.13 5.24
N ARG A 143 -9.62 9.03 5.94
CA ARG A 143 -10.89 8.69 6.63
C ARG A 143 -11.97 8.26 5.66
N ARG A 144 -12.11 8.95 4.53
CA ARG A 144 -13.05 8.60 3.47
C ARG A 144 -12.77 7.20 2.94
N LEU A 145 -11.52 6.90 2.57
CA LEU A 145 -11.10 5.60 2.04
C LEU A 145 -11.38 4.44 3.00
N VAL A 146 -11.20 4.65 4.29
CA VAL A 146 -11.50 3.65 5.32
C VAL A 146 -13.00 3.54 5.58
N GLY A 147 -13.74 4.65 5.52
CA GLY A 147 -15.19 4.69 5.72
C GLY A 147 -15.98 3.99 4.61
N ASP A 148 -15.58 4.16 3.35
CA ASP A 148 -16.20 3.51 2.19
C ASP A 148 -16.14 1.98 2.24
N SER A 149 -15.22 1.41 3.05
CA SER A 149 -15.16 -0.04 3.27
C SER A 149 -16.35 -0.61 4.05
N GLY A 150 -17.09 0.23 4.77
CA GLY A 150 -18.26 -0.16 5.57
C GLY A 150 -19.57 -0.25 4.77
N ALA A 151 -19.68 0.47 3.66
CA ALA A 151 -20.92 0.54 2.87
C ALA A 151 -21.10 -0.65 1.92
N GLY A 152 -20.05 -1.42 1.65
CA GLY A 152 -20.09 -2.57 0.72
C GLY A 152 -20.47 -3.92 1.36
N ARG A 153 -20.70 -3.99 2.67
CA ARG A 153 -21.01 -5.25 3.36
C ARG A 153 -22.48 -5.51 3.65
N ASP A 154 -23.36 -4.58 3.29
CA ASP A 154 -24.78 -4.68 3.63
C ASP A 154 -25.70 -4.88 2.43
N GLN A 155 -25.21 -5.49 1.35
CA GLN A 155 -26.01 -5.98 0.23
C GLN A 155 -25.58 -7.40 -0.13
N GLY A 156 -26.04 -8.33 0.64
CA GLY A 156 -25.93 -9.75 0.37
C GLY A 156 -27.04 -10.50 1.03
#